data_5776ee947a4d5c5faf06c854d27583f9
#
_entry.id   5776ee947a4d5c5faf06c854d27583f9
#
_cell.length_a   1.000
_cell.length_b   1.000
_cell.length_c   1.000
_cell.angle_alpha   90.00
_cell.angle_beta   90.00
_cell.angle_gamma   90.00
#
_symmetry.space_group_name_H-M   'P 1'
#
loop_
_entity.id
_entity.type
_entity.pdbx_description
1 polymer ?
#
loop_
_entity_poly.entity_id
_entity_poly.type
_entity_poly.pdbx_seq_one_letter_code
_entity_poly.pdbx_strand_id
1 'polypeptide(L)'
;MRQGVICMLIAALVLVAAGLVLLFWKGPRSSCPLRTRILTGIGAMAVSGALMGGGCALAFFTGNLSDQFANLAFAYEDYGFSYCFLQTWLNRGIRRPANYSQKAVADIVRSVEEKTAALSADPQTDVNVIFIQLESYIDPSMIQGLELSEDPVPNWTALKEAYSSGYLTVPVVGAGTANTEFEVLTGMSSRFFGPGEYPFQTCLKDQTVESVAYDLKENGYATHAIHNHRAAFYSRNEVYPNLGFDDFTALEYMPAVEKTPTNWAKDGVLKDEILQALDVTEDQADLVFTVSVQGHGKYPMEPELEDPAVTVEACP
;
A
#
# COMPACT_ATOMS: atom_id res chain seq x y z
N MET A 1 -6.14 10.13 -19.25
CA MET A 1 -7.52 10.72 -19.13
C MET A 1 -8.23 10.68 -20.48
N ARG A 2 -9.48 10.19 -20.56
CA ARG A 2 -10.23 10.21 -21.83
C ARG A 2 -10.52 11.67 -22.21
N GLN A 3 -10.38 12.02 -23.50
CA GLN A 3 -10.54 13.38 -24.03
C GLN A 3 -11.81 14.11 -23.55
N GLY A 4 -12.92 13.38 -23.34
CA GLY A 4 -14.16 13.96 -22.85
C GLY A 4 -14.10 14.56 -21.45
N VAL A 5 -13.37 13.95 -20.51
CA VAL A 5 -13.18 14.47 -19.14
C VAL A 5 -12.34 15.75 -19.17
N ILE A 6 -11.30 15.76 -20.00
CA ILE A 6 -10.45 16.96 -20.19
C ILE A 6 -11.29 18.11 -20.74
N CYS A 7 -12.12 17.87 -21.75
CA CYS A 7 -12.98 18.90 -22.32
C CYS A 7 -13.98 19.46 -21.29
N MET A 8 -14.58 18.62 -20.45
CA MET A 8 -15.49 19.06 -19.38
C MET A 8 -14.77 19.90 -18.32
N LEU A 9 -13.58 19.51 -17.89
CA LEU A 9 -12.77 20.29 -16.93
C LEU A 9 -12.37 21.64 -17.51
N ILE A 10 -11.94 21.69 -18.77
CA ILE A 10 -11.61 22.94 -19.47
C ILE A 10 -12.86 23.83 -19.58
N ALA A 11 -14.00 23.27 -19.94
CA ALA A 11 -15.25 24.03 -20.05
C ALA A 11 -15.67 24.62 -18.69
N ALA A 12 -15.58 23.85 -17.61
CA ALA A 12 -15.84 24.31 -16.24
C ALA A 12 -14.91 25.45 -15.83
N LEU A 13 -13.62 25.32 -16.13
CA LEU A 13 -12.59 26.33 -15.81
C LEU A 13 -12.81 27.62 -16.58
N VAL A 14 -13.21 27.54 -17.85
CA VAL A 14 -13.60 28.70 -18.69
C VAL A 14 -14.85 29.39 -18.14
N LEU A 15 -15.85 28.64 -17.68
CA LEU A 15 -17.04 29.20 -17.06
C LEU A 15 -16.75 29.90 -15.73
N VAL A 16 -15.89 29.34 -14.89
CA VAL A 16 -15.42 30.00 -13.66
C VAL A 16 -14.67 31.29 -13.97
N ALA A 17 -13.76 31.27 -14.94
CA ALA A 17 -13.01 32.45 -15.36
C ALA A 17 -13.97 33.52 -15.93
N ALA A 18 -14.95 33.14 -16.76
CA ALA A 18 -15.99 34.04 -17.27
C ALA A 18 -16.83 34.63 -16.13
N GLY A 19 -17.22 33.83 -15.13
CA GLY A 19 -17.94 34.29 -13.94
C GLY A 19 -17.14 35.33 -13.14
N LEU A 20 -15.87 35.09 -12.93
CA LEU A 20 -14.98 36.03 -12.26
C LEU A 20 -14.79 37.32 -13.07
N VAL A 21 -14.59 37.21 -14.38
CA VAL A 21 -14.52 38.38 -15.24
C VAL A 21 -15.81 39.19 -15.17
N LEU A 22 -16.98 38.58 -15.21
CA LEU A 22 -18.27 39.28 -15.08
C LEU A 22 -18.45 39.96 -13.72
N LEU A 23 -17.93 39.35 -12.63
CA LEU A 23 -17.95 39.94 -11.29
C LEU A 23 -17.08 41.20 -11.18
N PHE A 24 -15.88 41.17 -11.76
CA PHE A 24 -14.86 42.22 -11.57
C PHE A 24 -14.74 43.16 -12.78
N TRP A 25 -15.48 42.94 -13.89
CA TRP A 25 -15.38 43.76 -15.08
C TRP A 25 -15.86 45.16 -14.82
N LYS A 26 -14.94 46.11 -14.84
CA LYS A 26 -15.18 47.54 -14.88
C LYS A 26 -15.32 47.99 -16.35
N GLY A 27 -16.27 47.40 -17.09
CA GLY A 27 -16.54 47.85 -18.48
C GLY A 27 -17.13 49.26 -18.55
N PRO A 28 -17.07 49.92 -19.73
CA PRO A 28 -17.67 51.25 -19.91
C PRO A 28 -19.14 51.20 -19.55
N ARG A 29 -19.52 52.01 -18.56
CA ARG A 29 -20.85 52.24 -17.98
C ARG A 29 -21.98 51.31 -18.52
N SER A 30 -21.91 50.03 -18.15
CA SER A 30 -23.01 49.14 -18.42
C SER A 30 -24.18 49.55 -17.52
N SER A 31 -25.36 49.73 -18.11
CA SER A 31 -26.59 50.03 -17.40
C SER A 31 -27.08 48.90 -16.49
N CYS A 32 -26.31 47.86 -16.36
CA CYS A 32 -26.67 46.71 -15.54
C CYS A 32 -26.37 46.98 -14.06
N PRO A 33 -27.37 46.96 -13.19
CA PRO A 33 -27.20 47.21 -11.76
C PRO A 33 -26.22 46.19 -11.10
N LEU A 34 -25.44 46.64 -10.15
CA LEU A 34 -24.44 45.82 -9.43
C LEU A 34 -25.05 44.49 -8.92
N ARG A 35 -26.30 44.54 -8.44
CA ARG A 35 -27.03 43.37 -7.95
C ARG A 35 -27.20 42.30 -9.04
N THR A 36 -27.52 42.66 -10.27
CA THR A 36 -27.66 41.72 -11.39
C THR A 36 -26.30 41.12 -11.77
N ARG A 37 -25.22 41.90 -11.75
CA ARG A 37 -23.85 41.42 -12.01
C ARG A 37 -23.37 40.40 -10.97
N ILE A 38 -23.66 40.67 -9.69
CA ILE A 38 -23.35 39.72 -8.59
C ILE A 38 -24.18 38.44 -8.78
N LEU A 39 -25.48 38.54 -9.04
CA LEU A 39 -26.33 37.35 -9.22
C LEU A 39 -25.93 36.51 -10.43
N THR A 40 -25.59 37.14 -11.57
CA THR A 40 -25.10 36.38 -12.75
C THR A 40 -23.73 35.74 -12.50
N GLY A 41 -22.82 36.40 -11.75
CA GLY A 41 -21.54 35.82 -11.39
C GLY A 41 -21.70 34.62 -10.44
N ILE A 42 -22.57 34.74 -9.43
CA ILE A 42 -22.88 33.60 -8.52
C ILE A 42 -23.54 32.46 -9.30
N GLY A 43 -24.48 32.77 -10.22
CA GLY A 43 -25.11 31.77 -11.07
C GLY A 43 -24.11 31.03 -11.96
N ALA A 44 -23.18 31.75 -12.59
CA ALA A 44 -22.12 31.16 -13.41
C ALA A 44 -21.18 30.25 -12.58
N MET A 45 -20.80 30.68 -11.38
CA MET A 45 -20.00 29.86 -10.48
C MET A 45 -20.74 28.59 -10.02
N ALA A 46 -22.05 28.72 -9.70
CA ALA A 46 -22.86 27.56 -9.30
C ALA A 46 -22.99 26.53 -10.43
N VAL A 47 -23.23 26.99 -11.67
CA VAL A 47 -23.30 26.12 -12.86
C VAL A 47 -21.95 25.46 -13.12
N SER A 48 -20.85 26.21 -13.03
CA SER A 48 -19.49 25.64 -13.19
C SER A 48 -19.17 24.60 -12.13
N GLY A 49 -19.54 24.87 -10.87
CA GLY A 49 -19.38 23.92 -9.77
C GLY A 49 -20.20 22.65 -9.99
N ALA A 50 -21.46 22.79 -10.46
CA ALA A 50 -22.31 21.65 -10.77
C ALA A 50 -21.79 20.82 -11.96
N LEU A 51 -21.28 21.46 -13.01
CA LEU A 51 -20.65 20.76 -14.15
C LEU A 51 -19.38 20.04 -13.75
N MET A 52 -18.53 20.68 -12.95
CA MET A 52 -17.30 20.06 -12.44
C MET A 52 -17.60 18.89 -11.51
N GLY A 53 -18.52 19.07 -10.54
CA GLY A 53 -18.93 18.00 -9.62
C GLY A 53 -19.62 16.85 -10.35
N GLY A 54 -20.53 17.15 -11.28
CA GLY A 54 -21.19 16.14 -12.12
C GLY A 54 -20.21 15.40 -13.04
N GLY A 55 -19.22 16.12 -13.60
CA GLY A 55 -18.16 15.52 -14.39
C GLY A 55 -17.26 14.59 -13.60
N CYS A 56 -16.88 15.00 -12.40
CA CYS A 56 -16.13 14.13 -11.47
C CYS A 56 -16.95 12.89 -11.07
N ALA A 57 -18.22 13.07 -10.68
CA ALA A 57 -19.09 11.97 -10.32
C ALA A 57 -19.28 10.97 -11.48
N LEU A 58 -19.45 11.45 -12.71
CA LEU A 58 -19.53 10.61 -13.90
C LEU A 58 -18.22 9.88 -14.15
N ALA A 59 -17.09 10.56 -13.96
CA ALA A 59 -15.75 9.96 -14.14
C ALA A 59 -15.48 8.85 -13.09
N PHE A 60 -15.95 9.02 -11.85
CA PHE A 60 -15.96 7.97 -10.84
C PHE A 60 -16.85 6.80 -11.24
N PHE A 61 -18.10 7.07 -11.61
CA PHE A 61 -19.06 6.03 -11.98
C PHE A 61 -18.61 5.22 -13.19
N THR A 62 -17.91 5.84 -14.13
CA THR A 62 -17.36 5.17 -15.32
C THR A 62 -15.96 4.55 -15.09
N GLY A 63 -15.41 4.62 -13.87
CA GLY A 63 -14.09 4.09 -13.53
C GLY A 63 -12.92 4.86 -14.17
N ASN A 64 -13.15 6.09 -14.66
CA ASN A 64 -12.06 6.93 -15.21
C ASN A 64 -11.31 7.72 -14.13
N LEU A 65 -11.88 7.86 -12.92
CA LEU A 65 -11.24 8.35 -11.71
C LEU A 65 -11.33 7.27 -10.64
N SER A 66 -10.31 7.15 -9.82
CA SER A 66 -10.28 6.27 -8.65
C SER A 66 -10.06 7.10 -7.38
N ASP A 67 -10.67 6.68 -6.29
CA ASP A 67 -10.41 7.15 -4.94
C ASP A 67 -9.38 6.27 -4.20
N GLN A 68 -8.89 5.23 -4.86
CA GLN A 68 -7.84 4.35 -4.36
C GLN A 68 -6.58 4.53 -5.21
N PHE A 69 -5.45 4.80 -4.57
CA PHE A 69 -4.18 5.00 -5.24
C PHE A 69 -3.20 3.89 -4.84
N ALA A 70 -3.11 2.84 -5.65
CA ALA A 70 -2.16 1.75 -5.45
C ALA A 70 -0.70 2.25 -5.52
N ASN A 71 -0.45 3.28 -6.34
CA ASN A 71 0.81 4.02 -6.39
C ASN A 71 0.51 5.52 -6.56
N LEU A 72 0.96 6.31 -5.60
CA LEU A 72 0.67 7.75 -5.58
C LEU A 72 1.30 8.50 -6.76
N ALA A 73 2.51 8.11 -7.19
CA ALA A 73 3.18 8.76 -8.33
C ALA A 73 2.39 8.54 -9.62
N PHE A 74 1.97 7.29 -9.88
CA PHE A 74 1.13 6.98 -11.04
C PHE A 74 -0.22 7.68 -10.99
N ALA A 75 -0.82 7.78 -9.80
CA ALA A 75 -2.07 8.52 -9.64
C ALA A 75 -1.91 10.01 -10.03
N TYR A 76 -0.79 10.65 -9.66
CA TYR A 76 -0.52 12.04 -10.06
C TYR A 76 -0.28 12.18 -11.57
N GLU A 77 0.32 11.19 -12.24
CA GLU A 77 0.46 11.16 -13.69
C GLU A 77 -0.90 10.96 -14.39
N ASP A 78 -1.74 10.04 -13.89
CA ASP A 78 -3.01 9.68 -14.51
C ASP A 78 -4.11 10.71 -14.26
N TYR A 79 -4.23 11.22 -13.04
CA TYR A 79 -5.37 12.06 -12.61
C TYR A 79 -5.00 13.53 -12.40
N GLY A 80 -3.70 13.84 -12.34
CA GLY A 80 -3.17 15.19 -12.17
C GLY A 80 -3.17 15.70 -10.73
N PHE A 81 -2.34 16.73 -10.48
CA PHE A 81 -2.06 17.26 -9.15
C PHE A 81 -3.32 17.66 -8.37
N SER A 82 -4.17 18.47 -8.98
CA SER A 82 -5.32 19.07 -8.26
C SER A 82 -6.28 18.02 -7.71
N TYR A 83 -6.57 16.98 -8.51
CA TYR A 83 -7.44 15.89 -8.10
C TYR A 83 -6.79 15.07 -6.97
N CYS A 84 -5.58 14.58 -7.16
CA CYS A 84 -4.88 13.75 -6.18
C CYS A 84 -4.66 14.50 -4.86
N PHE A 85 -4.25 15.77 -4.91
CA PHE A 85 -4.08 16.59 -3.73
C PHE A 85 -5.37 16.74 -2.93
N LEU A 86 -6.49 17.05 -3.60
CA LEU A 86 -7.80 17.16 -2.93
C LEU A 86 -8.24 15.83 -2.34
N GLN A 87 -8.07 14.73 -3.07
CA GLN A 87 -8.41 13.40 -2.57
C GLN A 87 -7.60 13.01 -1.34
N THR A 88 -6.29 13.19 -1.37
CA THR A 88 -5.43 12.86 -0.22
C THR A 88 -5.67 13.79 0.97
N TRP A 89 -6.05 15.05 0.73
CA TRP A 89 -6.31 16.01 1.80
C TRP A 89 -7.68 15.81 2.46
N LEU A 90 -8.74 15.54 1.66
CA LEU A 90 -10.12 15.41 2.14
C LEU A 90 -10.44 14.04 2.72
N ASN A 91 -9.69 13.00 2.33
CA ASN A 91 -9.97 11.61 2.67
C ASN A 91 -8.89 10.99 3.56
N ARG A 92 -8.35 11.75 4.50
CA ARG A 92 -7.35 11.25 5.45
C ARG A 92 -7.97 10.34 6.50
N GLY A 93 -7.21 9.31 6.89
CA GLY A 93 -7.49 8.40 7.99
C GLY A 93 -8.73 7.53 7.78
N ILE A 94 -9.10 6.82 8.82
CA ILE A 94 -10.25 5.92 8.81
C ILE A 94 -11.53 6.71 9.09
N ARG A 95 -12.51 6.60 8.21
CA ARG A 95 -13.82 7.21 8.40
C ARG A 95 -14.68 6.36 9.34
N ARG A 96 -15.27 7.00 10.34
CA ARG A 96 -16.23 6.34 11.20
C ARG A 96 -17.46 5.91 10.38
N PRO A 97 -17.81 4.60 10.36
CA PRO A 97 -19.02 4.12 9.68
C PRO A 97 -20.30 4.78 10.24
N ALA A 98 -21.29 5.01 9.38
CA ALA A 98 -22.54 5.65 9.78
C ALA A 98 -23.34 4.84 10.80
N ASN A 99 -23.19 3.53 10.80
CA ASN A 99 -23.85 2.58 11.73
C ASN A 99 -22.98 2.21 12.94
N TYR A 100 -21.85 2.91 13.15
CA TYR A 100 -20.95 2.63 14.27
C TYR A 100 -21.65 2.88 15.61
N SER A 101 -21.83 1.81 16.37
CA SER A 101 -22.44 1.82 17.71
C SER A 101 -21.89 0.68 18.55
N GLN A 102 -21.99 0.80 19.87
CA GLN A 102 -21.62 -0.26 20.79
C GLN A 102 -22.33 -1.58 20.47
N LYS A 103 -23.61 -1.50 20.07
CA LYS A 103 -24.40 -2.68 19.67
C LYS A 103 -23.81 -3.31 18.40
N ALA A 104 -23.50 -2.52 17.37
CA ALA A 104 -22.94 -3.04 16.13
C ALA A 104 -21.59 -3.74 16.36
N VAL A 105 -20.73 -3.19 17.23
CA VAL A 105 -19.47 -3.81 17.62
C VAL A 105 -19.72 -5.13 18.37
N ALA A 106 -20.63 -5.14 19.36
CA ALA A 106 -20.97 -6.34 20.11
C ALA A 106 -21.57 -7.46 19.23
N ASP A 107 -22.35 -7.11 18.22
CA ASP A 107 -22.92 -8.07 17.26
C ASP A 107 -21.83 -8.68 16.36
N ILE A 108 -20.80 -7.88 15.97
CA ILE A 108 -19.63 -8.38 15.23
C ILE A 108 -18.82 -9.34 16.11
N VAL A 109 -18.48 -8.95 17.33
CA VAL A 109 -17.72 -9.79 18.28
C VAL A 109 -18.43 -11.14 18.47
N ARG A 110 -19.72 -11.14 18.75
CA ARG A 110 -20.50 -12.37 18.89
C ARG A 110 -20.44 -13.25 17.63
N SER A 111 -20.56 -12.64 16.44
CA SER A 111 -20.47 -13.38 15.16
C SER A 111 -19.10 -14.00 14.95
N VAL A 112 -18.04 -13.35 15.39
CA VAL A 112 -16.67 -13.89 15.33
C VAL A 112 -16.52 -15.05 16.31
N GLU A 113 -16.93 -14.87 17.57
CA GLU A 113 -16.90 -15.92 18.61
C GLU A 113 -17.66 -17.18 18.19
N GLU A 114 -18.86 -17.04 17.62
CA GLU A 114 -19.67 -18.16 17.11
C GLU A 114 -18.94 -18.93 15.98
N LYS A 115 -18.27 -18.20 15.08
CA LYS A 115 -17.50 -18.83 13.98
C LYS A 115 -16.24 -19.50 14.50
N THR A 116 -15.52 -18.87 15.41
CA THR A 116 -14.30 -19.42 16.02
C THR A 116 -14.61 -20.67 16.84
N ALA A 117 -15.69 -20.67 17.61
CA ALA A 117 -16.13 -21.87 18.36
C ALA A 117 -16.43 -23.07 17.44
N ALA A 118 -16.82 -22.84 16.18
CA ALA A 118 -17.04 -23.88 15.20
C ALA A 118 -15.73 -24.44 14.57
N LEU A 119 -14.62 -23.75 14.74
CA LEU A 119 -13.31 -24.12 14.19
C LEU A 119 -12.47 -24.99 15.14
N SER A 120 -13.07 -25.57 16.20
CA SER A 120 -12.40 -26.30 17.28
C SER A 120 -11.24 -27.22 16.82
N ALA A 121 -10.06 -26.63 16.64
CA ALA A 121 -8.79 -27.32 16.56
C ALA A 121 -8.02 -27.00 17.86
N ASP A 122 -7.42 -28.01 18.48
CA ASP A 122 -6.43 -27.78 19.53
C ASP A 122 -5.33 -26.90 18.94
N PRO A 123 -5.01 -25.74 19.52
CA PRO A 123 -3.92 -24.90 19.02
C PRO A 123 -2.63 -25.69 19.10
N GLN A 124 -1.97 -25.91 17.96
CA GLN A 124 -0.58 -26.37 17.94
C GLN A 124 0.31 -25.22 18.33
N THR A 125 0.85 -25.23 19.53
CA THR A 125 1.68 -24.15 20.10
C THR A 125 3.16 -24.47 20.07
N ASP A 126 3.55 -25.59 19.47
CA ASP A 126 4.91 -26.12 19.41
C ASP A 126 5.57 -25.99 18.02
N VAL A 127 4.97 -25.17 17.14
CA VAL A 127 5.43 -24.97 15.76
C VAL A 127 5.81 -23.50 15.55
N ASN A 128 7.03 -23.24 15.10
CA ASN A 128 7.45 -21.89 14.71
C ASN A 128 6.68 -21.42 13.47
N VAL A 129 6.31 -20.14 13.46
CA VAL A 129 5.62 -19.48 12.35
C VAL A 129 6.56 -18.46 11.72
N ILE A 130 6.95 -18.69 10.46
CA ILE A 130 7.89 -17.82 9.76
C ILE A 130 7.20 -17.22 8.55
N PHE A 131 7.00 -15.89 8.56
CA PHE A 131 6.56 -15.11 7.42
C PHE A 131 7.77 -14.50 6.72
N ILE A 132 7.92 -14.72 5.43
CA ILE A 132 8.96 -14.10 4.60
C ILE A 132 8.29 -13.31 3.49
N GLN A 133 8.27 -11.99 3.62
CA GLN A 133 7.80 -11.09 2.57
C GLN A 133 8.97 -10.75 1.64
N LEU A 134 8.97 -11.34 0.45
CA LEU A 134 9.97 -11.08 -0.57
C LEU A 134 9.61 -9.79 -1.32
N GLU A 135 10.23 -8.68 -0.92
CA GLU A 135 9.95 -7.37 -1.54
C GLU A 135 10.45 -7.32 -2.99
N SER A 136 9.57 -6.80 -3.86
CA SER A 136 9.86 -6.65 -5.31
C SER A 136 10.22 -7.96 -6.01
N TYR A 137 9.99 -9.12 -5.38
CA TYR A 137 10.20 -10.41 -6.01
C TYR A 137 9.12 -10.67 -7.06
N ILE A 138 9.54 -11.06 -8.24
CA ILE A 138 8.68 -11.48 -9.34
C ILE A 138 9.22 -12.79 -9.92
N ASP A 139 8.30 -13.69 -10.29
CA ASP A 139 8.62 -14.85 -11.12
C ASP A 139 8.60 -14.42 -12.60
N PRO A 140 9.77 -14.31 -13.26
CA PRO A 140 9.83 -13.82 -14.65
C PRO A 140 9.06 -14.70 -15.63
N SER A 141 8.84 -15.97 -15.32
CA SER A 141 8.06 -16.90 -16.17
C SER A 141 6.60 -16.47 -16.35
N MET A 142 6.10 -15.58 -15.47
CA MET A 142 4.73 -15.01 -15.56
C MET A 142 4.61 -13.88 -16.58
N ILE A 143 5.71 -13.37 -17.12
CA ILE A 143 5.70 -12.28 -18.11
C ILE A 143 5.32 -12.86 -19.47
N GLN A 144 4.18 -12.43 -20.01
CA GLN A 144 3.69 -12.93 -21.30
C GLN A 144 4.66 -12.56 -22.44
N GLY A 145 5.04 -13.54 -23.23
CA GLY A 145 5.95 -13.35 -24.36
C GLY A 145 7.43 -13.28 -24.00
N LEU A 146 7.78 -13.45 -22.73
CA LEU A 146 9.17 -13.60 -22.29
C LEU A 146 9.54 -15.08 -22.36
N GLU A 147 10.58 -15.40 -23.15
CA GLU A 147 11.18 -16.74 -23.23
C GLU A 147 12.59 -16.68 -22.65
N LEU A 148 12.88 -17.61 -21.75
CA LEU A 148 14.16 -17.69 -21.03
C LEU A 148 14.84 -19.03 -21.34
N SER A 149 16.18 -19.07 -21.33
CA SER A 149 16.98 -20.26 -21.61
C SER A 149 16.72 -21.40 -20.61
N GLU A 150 16.37 -21.06 -19.37
CA GLU A 150 16.02 -22.03 -18.32
C GLU A 150 15.14 -21.35 -17.27
N ASP A 151 14.63 -22.13 -16.30
CA ASP A 151 13.85 -21.60 -15.17
C ASP A 151 14.70 -20.61 -14.36
N PRO A 152 14.33 -19.33 -14.28
CA PRO A 152 15.09 -18.31 -13.56
C PRO A 152 14.98 -18.46 -12.01
N VAL A 153 14.02 -19.22 -11.52
CA VAL A 153 13.70 -19.35 -10.09
C VAL A 153 13.40 -20.80 -9.67
N PRO A 154 14.31 -21.75 -9.96
CA PRO A 154 14.01 -23.19 -9.85
C PRO A 154 13.64 -23.63 -8.43
N ASN A 155 14.21 -23.03 -7.39
CA ASN A 155 13.83 -23.32 -6.01
C ASN A 155 12.40 -22.88 -5.69
N TRP A 156 11.99 -21.72 -6.22
CA TRP A 156 10.62 -21.22 -6.06
C TRP A 156 9.60 -22.09 -6.80
N THR A 157 9.94 -22.52 -8.00
CA THR A 157 9.13 -23.44 -8.79
C THR A 157 8.94 -24.77 -8.06
N ALA A 158 10.03 -25.34 -7.53
CA ALA A 158 9.96 -26.57 -6.74
C ALA A 158 9.11 -26.42 -5.47
N LEU A 159 9.19 -25.29 -4.76
CA LEU A 159 8.33 -25.01 -3.61
C LEU A 159 6.85 -24.91 -3.99
N LYS A 160 6.52 -24.24 -5.11
CA LYS A 160 5.14 -24.17 -5.60
C LYS A 160 4.55 -25.54 -5.96
N GLU A 161 5.37 -26.46 -6.45
CA GLU A 161 4.97 -27.81 -6.80
C GLU A 161 4.80 -28.72 -5.58
N ALA A 162 5.67 -28.54 -4.57
CA ALA A 162 5.70 -29.42 -3.39
C ALA A 162 4.71 -29.02 -2.29
N TYR A 163 4.34 -27.74 -2.21
CA TYR A 163 3.54 -27.18 -1.12
C TYR A 163 2.35 -26.38 -1.63
N SER A 164 1.43 -26.06 -0.72
CA SER A 164 0.28 -25.20 -1.02
C SER A 164 0.74 -23.85 -1.53
N SER A 165 0.25 -23.43 -2.68
CA SER A 165 0.58 -22.15 -3.32
C SER A 165 -0.66 -21.45 -3.86
N GLY A 166 -0.59 -20.14 -4.07
CA GLY A 166 -1.70 -19.35 -4.60
C GLY A 166 -1.29 -17.89 -4.81
N TYR A 167 -2.29 -17.07 -5.15
CA TYR A 167 -2.11 -15.64 -5.37
C TYR A 167 -2.72 -14.86 -4.23
N LEU A 168 -1.98 -13.87 -3.71
CA LEU A 168 -2.46 -12.88 -2.76
C LEU A 168 -2.64 -11.55 -3.50
N THR A 169 -3.83 -10.96 -3.38
CA THR A 169 -4.06 -9.59 -3.86
C THR A 169 -3.44 -8.61 -2.87
N VAL A 170 -2.49 -7.82 -3.33
CA VAL A 170 -1.80 -6.81 -2.52
C VAL A 170 -2.30 -5.40 -2.83
N PRO A 171 -2.26 -4.45 -1.86
CA PRO A 171 -2.88 -3.14 -2.01
C PRO A 171 -2.07 -2.15 -2.85
N VAL A 172 -0.82 -2.48 -3.19
CA VAL A 172 0.14 -1.53 -3.78
C VAL A 172 0.87 -2.14 -4.97
N VAL A 173 1.31 -1.28 -5.89
CA VAL A 173 2.11 -1.63 -7.08
C VAL A 173 3.29 -0.67 -7.21
N GLY A 174 4.50 -1.21 -7.27
CA GLY A 174 5.73 -0.45 -7.53
C GLY A 174 6.22 0.46 -6.40
N ALA A 175 5.49 0.53 -5.28
CA ALA A 175 5.89 1.24 -4.05
C ALA A 175 4.92 0.87 -2.92
N GLY A 176 5.31 1.13 -1.66
CA GLY A 176 4.40 1.02 -0.53
C GLY A 176 4.33 -0.36 0.12
N THR A 177 5.42 -1.11 0.13
CA THR A 177 5.55 -2.43 0.78
C THR A 177 4.95 -2.47 2.18
N ALA A 178 5.10 -1.39 2.96
CA ALA A 178 4.54 -1.25 4.30
C ALA A 178 3.01 -1.42 4.36
N ASN A 179 2.26 -1.13 3.28
CA ASN A 179 0.82 -1.38 3.26
C ASN A 179 0.51 -2.88 3.12
N THR A 180 1.33 -3.63 2.42
CA THR A 180 1.22 -5.10 2.38
C THR A 180 1.58 -5.70 3.73
N GLU A 181 2.65 -5.22 4.39
CA GLU A 181 3.01 -5.63 5.75
C GLU A 181 1.85 -5.37 6.72
N PHE A 182 1.24 -4.18 6.65
CA PHE A 182 0.09 -3.83 7.46
C PHE A 182 -1.08 -4.80 7.27
N GLU A 183 -1.45 -5.10 6.02
CA GLU A 183 -2.58 -6.01 5.73
C GLU A 183 -2.30 -7.45 6.17
N VAL A 184 -1.07 -7.92 5.99
CA VAL A 184 -0.66 -9.28 6.41
C VAL A 184 -0.65 -9.40 7.93
N LEU A 185 -0.09 -8.41 8.63
CA LEU A 185 0.08 -8.47 10.09
C LEU A 185 -1.20 -8.20 10.87
N THR A 186 -2.10 -7.36 10.34
CA THR A 186 -3.31 -6.92 11.08
C THR A 186 -4.59 -7.55 10.57
N GLY A 187 -4.58 -8.14 9.36
CA GLY A 187 -5.82 -8.58 8.69
C GLY A 187 -6.72 -7.42 8.24
N MET A 188 -6.34 -6.17 8.47
CA MET A 188 -7.10 -4.99 8.06
C MET A 188 -6.69 -4.53 6.67
N SER A 189 -7.65 -4.05 5.87
CA SER A 189 -7.33 -3.51 4.56
C SER A 189 -6.93 -2.03 4.61
N SER A 190 -5.79 -1.71 3.99
CA SER A 190 -5.28 -0.35 3.83
C SER A 190 -6.23 0.55 3.01
N ARG A 191 -7.17 -0.03 2.25
CA ARG A 191 -8.24 0.69 1.53
C ARG A 191 -9.17 1.51 2.42
N PHE A 192 -9.23 1.25 3.72
CA PHE A 192 -10.01 2.04 4.68
C PHE A 192 -9.33 3.36 5.05
N PHE A 193 -8.06 3.51 4.74
CA PHE A 193 -7.30 4.75 4.90
C PHE A 193 -7.44 5.66 3.68
N GLY A 194 -6.93 6.88 3.79
CA GLY A 194 -6.93 7.82 2.69
C GLY A 194 -6.07 7.35 1.51
N PRO A 195 -6.37 7.84 0.29
CA PRO A 195 -5.62 7.48 -0.90
C PRO A 195 -4.14 7.81 -0.78
N GLY A 196 -3.28 6.80 -0.96
CA GLY A 196 -1.83 6.93 -0.81
C GLY A 196 -1.33 7.10 0.62
N GLU A 197 -2.19 6.86 1.62
CA GLU A 197 -1.81 6.90 3.04
C GLU A 197 -1.12 5.60 3.43
N TYR A 198 -0.09 5.74 4.27
CA TYR A 198 0.64 4.62 4.86
C TYR A 198 0.28 4.52 6.35
N PRO A 199 -0.44 3.48 6.81
CA PRO A 199 -0.69 3.26 8.23
C PRO A 199 0.56 3.28 9.10
N PHE A 200 1.69 2.79 8.58
CA PHE A 200 3.01 2.83 9.22
C PHE A 200 3.52 4.25 9.50
N GLN A 201 3.12 5.23 8.72
CA GLN A 201 3.53 6.63 8.87
C GLN A 201 2.48 7.50 9.56
N THR A 202 1.32 6.94 9.84
CA THR A 202 0.18 7.65 10.46
C THR A 202 -0.22 6.99 11.77
N CYS A 203 -1.26 6.19 11.80
CA CYS A 203 -1.83 5.67 13.06
C CYS A 203 -0.89 4.71 13.82
N LEU A 204 -0.12 3.88 13.12
CA LEU A 204 0.76 2.90 13.77
C LEU A 204 2.03 3.50 14.40
N LYS A 205 2.35 4.74 14.07
CA LYS A 205 3.47 5.44 14.69
C LYS A 205 3.26 5.68 16.19
N ASP A 206 2.03 5.97 16.57
CA ASP A 206 1.66 6.46 17.89
C ASP A 206 0.65 5.58 18.62
N GLN A 207 0.18 4.49 17.97
CA GLN A 207 -0.90 3.65 18.51
C GLN A 207 -0.62 2.18 18.30
N THR A 208 -0.89 1.38 19.31
CA THR A 208 -0.93 -0.08 19.19
C THR A 208 -2.16 -0.49 18.39
N VAL A 209 -1.99 -1.51 17.56
CA VAL A 209 -3.06 -2.10 16.76
C VAL A 209 -2.95 -3.62 16.89
N GLU A 210 -4.09 -4.28 17.02
CA GLU A 210 -4.18 -5.73 17.04
C GLU A 210 -3.52 -6.35 15.81
N SER A 211 -2.77 -7.42 16.02
CA SER A 211 -1.99 -8.08 14.99
C SER A 211 -1.76 -9.55 15.30
N VAL A 212 -1.33 -10.31 14.29
CA VAL A 212 -0.92 -11.71 14.48
C VAL A 212 0.18 -11.88 15.55
N ALA A 213 1.02 -10.86 15.77
CA ALA A 213 2.05 -10.92 16.81
C ALA A 213 1.41 -10.88 18.20
N TYR A 214 0.42 -10.03 18.45
CA TYR A 214 -0.33 -10.04 19.71
C TYR A 214 -1.09 -11.36 19.91
N ASP A 215 -1.78 -11.85 18.87
CA ASP A 215 -2.53 -13.10 18.94
C ASP A 215 -1.64 -14.29 19.31
N LEU A 216 -0.45 -14.38 18.71
CA LEU A 216 0.49 -15.45 19.00
C LEU A 216 1.18 -15.30 20.37
N LYS A 217 1.47 -14.07 20.81
CA LYS A 217 1.98 -13.81 22.17
C LYS A 217 1.02 -14.27 23.25
N GLU A 218 -0.29 -14.09 23.07
CA GLU A 218 -1.31 -14.62 23.99
C GLU A 218 -1.28 -16.15 24.08
N ASN A 219 -0.75 -16.81 23.04
CA ASN A 219 -0.53 -18.25 22.98
C ASN A 219 0.90 -18.68 23.36
N GLY A 220 1.71 -17.79 23.92
CA GLY A 220 3.03 -18.10 24.46
C GLY A 220 4.18 -18.04 23.45
N TYR A 221 3.99 -17.43 22.28
CA TYR A 221 5.04 -17.23 21.29
C TYR A 221 5.95 -16.05 21.64
N ALA A 222 7.23 -16.14 21.32
CA ALA A 222 8.08 -14.98 21.15
C ALA A 222 7.90 -14.41 19.74
N THR A 223 8.13 -13.10 19.55
CA THR A 223 7.79 -12.44 18.29
C THR A 223 8.93 -11.54 17.80
N HIS A 224 9.45 -11.85 16.63
CA HIS A 224 10.66 -11.26 16.07
C HIS A 224 10.35 -10.63 14.70
N ALA A 225 10.77 -9.38 14.49
CA ALA A 225 10.73 -8.74 13.17
C ALA A 225 12.15 -8.58 12.63
N ILE A 226 12.34 -8.84 11.33
CA ILE A 226 13.66 -8.79 10.68
C ILE A 226 13.56 -8.07 9.34
N HIS A 227 14.48 -7.12 9.06
CA HIS A 227 14.54 -6.43 7.78
C HIS A 227 15.96 -6.00 7.43
N ASN A 228 16.49 -6.47 6.30
CA ASN A 228 17.84 -6.12 5.85
C ASN A 228 17.96 -4.73 5.21
N HIS A 229 17.19 -3.76 5.72
CA HIS A 229 17.28 -2.35 5.42
C HIS A 229 17.20 -1.51 6.69
N ARG A 230 17.35 -0.18 6.56
CA ARG A 230 17.40 0.72 7.73
C ARG A 230 16.10 0.70 8.54
N ALA A 231 16.25 0.62 9.85
CA ALA A 231 15.14 0.56 10.80
C ALA A 231 14.13 1.71 10.64
N ALA A 232 14.62 2.92 10.38
CA ALA A 232 13.77 4.10 10.25
C ALA A 232 12.99 4.17 8.93
N PHE A 233 13.25 3.27 7.95
CA PHE A 233 12.51 3.25 6.70
C PHE A 233 11.08 2.77 6.95
N TYR A 234 10.08 3.55 6.54
CA TYR A 234 8.67 3.44 6.93
C TYR A 234 8.43 3.50 8.45
N SER A 235 9.37 4.02 9.24
CA SER A 235 9.28 4.06 10.71
C SER A 235 9.12 2.69 11.38
N ARG A 236 9.65 1.61 10.79
CA ARG A 236 9.49 0.24 11.30
C ARG A 236 9.96 0.08 12.74
N ASN A 237 11.01 0.81 13.13
CA ASN A 237 11.50 0.86 14.51
C ASN A 237 10.47 1.38 15.53
N GLU A 238 9.50 2.18 15.10
CA GLU A 238 8.39 2.67 15.93
C GLU A 238 7.16 1.78 15.79
N VAL A 239 6.95 1.21 14.60
CA VAL A 239 5.73 0.49 14.23
C VAL A 239 5.72 -0.95 14.72
N TYR A 240 6.80 -1.70 14.57
CA TYR A 240 6.81 -3.11 14.99
C TYR A 240 6.56 -3.30 16.50
N PRO A 241 7.11 -2.49 17.42
CA PRO A 241 6.68 -2.54 18.83
C PRO A 241 5.18 -2.30 19.02
N ASN A 242 4.59 -1.38 18.24
CA ASN A 242 3.15 -1.07 18.29
C ASN A 242 2.27 -2.19 17.70
N LEU A 243 2.88 -3.07 16.87
CA LEU A 243 2.27 -4.29 16.36
C LEU A 243 2.54 -5.53 17.24
N GLY A 244 3.19 -5.36 18.39
CA GLY A 244 3.38 -6.41 19.38
C GLY A 244 4.66 -7.23 19.23
N PHE A 245 5.57 -6.90 18.32
CA PHE A 245 6.87 -7.59 18.24
C PHE A 245 7.73 -7.29 19.46
N ASP A 246 8.40 -8.32 19.99
CA ASP A 246 9.30 -8.22 21.13
C ASP A 246 10.62 -7.56 20.76
N ASP A 247 11.11 -7.83 19.56
CA ASP A 247 12.31 -7.23 19.02
C ASP A 247 12.22 -6.95 17.51
N PHE A 248 13.17 -6.14 17.02
CA PHE A 248 13.33 -5.82 15.61
C PHE A 248 14.80 -5.76 15.23
N THR A 249 15.26 -6.71 14.44
CA THR A 249 16.60 -6.74 13.85
C THR A 249 16.59 -6.06 12.49
N ALA A 250 17.19 -4.87 12.42
CA ALA A 250 17.37 -4.11 11.18
C ALA A 250 18.82 -4.19 10.70
N LEU A 251 19.08 -3.73 9.47
CA LEU A 251 20.41 -3.74 8.83
C LEU A 251 21.53 -3.19 9.74
N GLU A 252 21.21 -2.19 10.57
CA GLU A 252 22.18 -1.56 11.47
C GLU A 252 22.72 -2.51 12.55
N TYR A 253 22.01 -3.59 12.84
CA TYR A 253 22.35 -4.59 13.84
C TYR A 253 22.92 -5.87 13.23
N MET A 254 22.85 -6.02 11.90
CA MET A 254 23.37 -7.18 11.20
C MET A 254 24.90 -7.11 11.06
N PRO A 255 25.60 -8.25 10.97
CA PRO A 255 27.02 -8.27 10.64
C PRO A 255 27.29 -7.68 9.25
N ALA A 256 28.54 -7.66 8.81
CA ALA A 256 28.92 -7.14 7.50
C ALA A 256 28.09 -7.83 6.38
N VAL A 257 27.17 -7.09 5.78
CA VAL A 257 26.23 -7.57 4.77
C VAL A 257 26.78 -7.35 3.38
N GLU A 258 26.80 -8.38 2.55
CA GLU A 258 27.05 -8.22 1.11
C GLU A 258 25.96 -7.42 0.44
N LYS A 259 26.35 -6.65 -0.57
CA LYS A 259 25.42 -5.80 -1.31
C LYS A 259 25.40 -6.12 -2.79
N THR A 260 24.28 -5.82 -3.43
CA THR A 260 24.16 -5.82 -4.90
C THR A 260 24.95 -4.65 -5.50
N PRO A 261 25.25 -4.66 -6.81
CA PRO A 261 25.84 -3.50 -7.48
C PRO A 261 25.05 -2.20 -7.31
N THR A 262 23.73 -2.30 -7.17
CA THR A 262 22.81 -1.17 -6.88
C THR A 262 22.77 -0.78 -5.40
N ASN A 263 23.66 -1.36 -4.57
CA ASN A 263 23.83 -1.06 -3.15
C ASN A 263 22.71 -1.54 -2.21
N TRP A 264 21.86 -2.48 -2.64
CA TRP A 264 20.92 -3.16 -1.76
C TRP A 264 21.59 -4.31 -1.01
N ALA A 265 21.20 -4.52 0.24
CA ALA A 265 21.66 -5.66 1.01
C ALA A 265 21.16 -6.96 0.37
N LYS A 266 22.05 -7.96 0.22
CA LYS A 266 21.65 -9.28 -0.26
C LYS A 266 20.81 -10.00 0.81
N ASP A 267 19.79 -10.73 0.36
CA ASP A 267 18.82 -11.40 1.25
C ASP A 267 19.41 -12.66 1.93
N GLY A 268 20.57 -13.14 1.50
CA GLY A 268 21.23 -14.28 2.12
C GLY A 268 21.49 -14.12 3.63
N VAL A 269 21.68 -12.87 4.10
CA VAL A 269 21.86 -12.58 5.53
C VAL A 269 20.62 -12.92 6.35
N LEU A 270 19.42 -12.79 5.77
CA LEU A 270 18.15 -13.01 6.48
C LEU A 270 18.01 -14.44 7.02
N LYS A 271 18.58 -15.43 6.32
CA LYS A 271 18.58 -16.81 6.79
C LYS A 271 19.24 -16.95 8.17
N ASP A 272 20.43 -16.37 8.33
CA ASP A 272 21.18 -16.48 9.56
C ASP A 272 20.52 -15.68 10.70
N GLU A 273 19.95 -14.52 10.39
CA GLU A 273 19.17 -13.72 11.34
C GLU A 273 17.89 -14.43 11.80
N ILE A 274 17.19 -15.12 10.88
CA ILE A 274 16.00 -15.94 11.24
C ILE A 274 16.41 -17.08 12.17
N LEU A 275 17.48 -17.81 11.84
CA LEU A 275 17.97 -18.89 12.69
C LEU A 275 18.40 -18.39 14.07
N GLN A 276 19.07 -17.24 14.12
CA GLN A 276 19.45 -16.61 15.38
C GLN A 276 18.23 -16.20 16.22
N ALA A 277 17.19 -15.67 15.61
CA ALA A 277 15.94 -15.33 16.30
C ALA A 277 15.31 -16.57 16.94
N LEU A 278 15.25 -17.69 16.20
CA LEU A 278 14.73 -18.96 16.70
C LEU A 278 15.59 -19.60 17.82
N ASP A 279 16.89 -19.29 17.86
CA ASP A 279 17.82 -19.81 18.86
C ASP A 279 17.83 -18.98 20.16
N VAL A 280 17.28 -17.76 20.15
CA VAL A 280 17.28 -16.86 21.33
C VAL A 280 16.27 -17.30 22.38
N THR A 281 15.19 -17.91 21.98
CA THR A 281 14.11 -18.31 22.86
C THR A 281 14.07 -19.83 23.01
N GLU A 282 14.62 -20.32 24.11
CA GLU A 282 14.54 -21.73 24.49
C GLU A 282 13.13 -22.02 25.05
N ASP A 283 12.58 -23.20 24.76
CA ASP A 283 11.35 -23.74 25.34
C ASP A 283 10.02 -23.05 24.93
N GLN A 284 10.01 -22.22 23.90
CA GLN A 284 8.76 -21.66 23.33
C GLN A 284 8.83 -21.60 21.80
N ALA A 285 7.67 -21.52 21.16
CA ALA A 285 7.59 -21.31 19.72
C ALA A 285 7.74 -19.83 19.36
N ASP A 286 8.17 -19.56 18.15
CA ASP A 286 8.48 -18.23 17.66
C ASP A 286 7.60 -17.85 16.47
N LEU A 287 7.21 -16.56 16.44
CA LEU A 287 6.79 -15.86 15.24
C LEU A 287 7.96 -15.04 14.71
N VAL A 288 8.40 -15.32 13.50
CA VAL A 288 9.40 -14.49 12.80
C VAL A 288 8.77 -13.87 11.57
N PHE A 289 8.71 -12.54 11.53
CA PHE A 289 8.26 -11.78 10.35
C PHE A 289 9.46 -11.11 9.68
N THR A 290 9.77 -11.54 8.48
CA THR A 290 10.95 -11.08 7.74
C THR A 290 10.56 -10.39 6.44
N VAL A 291 11.17 -9.23 6.16
CA VAL A 291 11.01 -8.48 4.90
C VAL A 291 12.34 -8.37 4.19
N SER A 292 12.42 -8.83 2.94
CA SER A 292 13.63 -8.74 2.11
C SER A 292 13.77 -7.38 1.42
N VAL A 293 14.96 -7.08 0.84
CA VAL A 293 15.19 -5.84 0.10
C VAL A 293 16.01 -6.01 -1.18
N GLN A 294 16.64 -7.16 -1.38
CA GLN A 294 17.57 -7.37 -2.51
C GLN A 294 16.92 -7.10 -3.86
N GLY A 295 15.66 -7.48 -4.05
CA GLY A 295 14.90 -7.29 -5.28
C GLY A 295 14.44 -5.86 -5.53
N HIS A 296 14.75 -4.90 -4.64
CA HIS A 296 14.25 -3.53 -4.76
C HIS A 296 14.84 -2.82 -6.01
N GLY A 297 13.95 -2.19 -6.82
CA GLY A 297 14.39 -1.30 -7.92
C GLY A 297 15.23 -0.14 -7.35
N LYS A 298 16.05 0.54 -8.12
CA LYS A 298 16.02 0.73 -9.56
C LYS A 298 16.89 -0.33 -10.25
N TYR A 299 16.35 -0.98 -11.25
CA TYR A 299 17.12 -1.94 -12.04
C TYR A 299 18.03 -1.19 -13.02
N PRO A 300 19.28 -1.65 -13.23
CA PRO A 300 20.18 -1.08 -14.22
C PRO A 300 19.63 -1.31 -15.64
N MET A 301 19.87 -0.35 -16.52
CA MET A 301 19.49 -0.48 -17.95
C MET A 301 20.49 -1.30 -18.76
N GLU A 302 21.72 -1.42 -18.25
CA GLU A 302 22.77 -2.23 -18.86
C GLU A 302 22.95 -3.53 -18.10
N PRO A 303 23.33 -4.64 -18.76
CA PRO A 303 23.62 -5.90 -18.08
C PRO A 303 24.72 -5.73 -17.04
N GLU A 304 24.47 -6.22 -15.82
CA GLU A 304 25.48 -6.20 -14.74
C GLU A 304 26.35 -7.46 -14.72
N LEU A 305 25.91 -8.52 -15.39
CA LEU A 305 26.62 -9.79 -15.46
C LEU A 305 27.19 -9.99 -16.86
N GLU A 306 28.50 -10.27 -16.94
CA GLU A 306 29.18 -10.61 -18.19
C GLU A 306 28.75 -11.99 -18.72
N ASP A 307 28.44 -12.93 -17.81
CA ASP A 307 28.01 -14.30 -18.14
C ASP A 307 26.79 -14.68 -17.26
N PRO A 308 25.58 -14.29 -17.64
CA PRO A 308 24.36 -14.62 -16.90
C PRO A 308 24.02 -16.11 -17.08
N ALA A 309 23.66 -16.78 -15.96
CA ALA A 309 23.22 -18.17 -16.01
C ALA A 309 21.93 -18.35 -16.83
N VAL A 310 21.02 -17.37 -16.77
CA VAL A 310 19.76 -17.35 -17.53
C VAL A 310 19.81 -16.22 -18.55
N THR A 311 19.50 -16.53 -19.81
CA THR A 311 19.45 -15.56 -20.90
C THR A 311 18.02 -15.40 -21.45
N VAL A 312 17.75 -14.23 -22.03
CA VAL A 312 16.48 -13.96 -22.70
C VAL A 312 16.59 -14.46 -24.15
N GLU A 313 15.73 -15.41 -24.52
CA GLU A 313 15.64 -15.95 -25.88
C GLU A 313 14.63 -15.19 -26.73
N ALA A 314 13.53 -14.75 -26.13
CA ALA A 314 12.55 -13.85 -26.74
C ALA A 314 11.97 -12.86 -25.72
N CYS A 315 11.62 -11.67 -26.19
CA CYS A 315 11.05 -10.60 -25.37
C CYS A 315 9.79 -10.02 -26.05
N PRO A 316 8.72 -9.70 -25.31
CA PRO A 316 7.46 -9.18 -25.85
C PRO A 316 7.60 -7.78 -26.48
#